data_fddc704abc3a26a0e9f961db308fd340
#
_entry.id   fddc704abc3a26a0e9f961db308fd340
#
_cell.length_a   1.000
_cell.length_b   1.000
_cell.length_c   1.000
_cell.angle_alpha   90.00
_cell.angle_beta   90.00
_cell.angle_gamma   90.00
#
_symmetry.space_group_name_H-M   'P 1'
#
loop_
_entity.id
_entity.type
_entity.pdbx_description
1 polymer ?
#
loop_
_entity_poly.entity_id
_entity_poly.type
_entity_poly.pdbx_seq_one_letter_code
_entity_poly.pdbx_strand_id
1 'polypeptide(L)' 'MKKNDNKTNKTVSILNYFSAVCFYIVSIINFVNKDNSTGVVYLCLGSTFLCLGSVYLNKDKEKKK' A
#
# COMPACT_ATOMS: atom_id res chain seq x y z
N MET A 1 -0.97 -0.54 26.21
CA MET A 1 -1.57 -0.19 25.00
C MET A 1 -1.08 1.04 24.35
N LYS A 2 -0.82 2.05 25.04
CA LYS A 2 -0.35 3.23 24.44
C LYS A 2 0.93 3.06 23.75
N LYS A 3 1.82 2.35 24.32
CA LYS A 3 3.05 2.12 23.67
C LYS A 3 2.86 1.45 22.40
N ASN A 4 1.87 0.62 22.35
CA ASN A 4 1.61 -0.14 21.16
C ASN A 4 1.16 0.74 20.03
N ASP A 5 0.69 1.90 20.32
CA ASP A 5 0.25 2.79 19.26
C ASP A 5 1.34 3.05 18.26
N ASN A 6 2.54 3.35 18.72
CA ASN A 6 3.63 3.60 17.82
C ASN A 6 3.98 2.37 17.04
N LYS A 7 4.00 1.23 17.71
CA LYS A 7 4.30 0.01 17.04
C LYS A 7 3.23 -0.34 16.05
N THR A 8 2.00 -0.11 16.43
CA THR A 8 0.88 -0.42 15.56
C THR A 8 0.98 0.38 14.27
N ASN A 9 1.31 1.66 14.36
CA ASN A 9 1.42 2.46 13.17
C ASN A 9 2.50 1.96 12.25
N LYS A 10 3.63 1.58 12.82
CA LYS A 10 4.70 1.08 12.01
C LYS A 10 4.31 -0.22 11.35
N THR A 11 3.67 -1.10 12.09
CA THR A 11 3.24 -2.37 11.56
C THR A 11 2.24 -2.18 10.43
N VAL A 12 1.30 -1.26 10.61
CA VAL A 12 0.31 -1.01 9.59
C VAL A 12 0.98 -0.51 8.31
N SER A 13 1.97 0.36 8.44
CA SER A 13 2.67 0.86 7.27
C SER A 13 3.38 -0.26 6.52
N ILE A 14 4.04 -1.14 7.26
CA ILE A 14 4.74 -2.24 6.65
C ILE A 14 3.77 -3.19 5.97
N LEU A 15 2.66 -3.49 6.63
CA LEU A 15 1.66 -4.37 6.04
C LEU A 15 1.07 -3.75 4.78
N ASN A 16 0.81 -2.47 4.82
CA ASN A 16 0.27 -1.77 3.68
C ASN A 16 1.24 -1.84 2.50
N TYR A 17 2.51 -1.62 2.78
CA TYR A 17 3.52 -1.65 1.75
C TYR A 17 3.62 -3.06 1.15
N PHE A 18 3.61 -4.07 2.01
CA PHE A 18 3.66 -5.45 1.54
C PHE A 18 2.47 -5.76 0.64
N SER A 19 1.28 -5.33 1.03
CA SER A 19 0.10 -5.58 0.24
C SER A 19 0.24 -4.93 -1.13
N ALA A 20 0.73 -3.71 -1.16
CA ALA A 20 0.90 -3.01 -2.43
C ALA A 20 1.87 -3.75 -3.33
N VAL A 21 2.97 -4.23 -2.78
CA VAL A 21 3.96 -4.95 -3.56
C VAL A 21 3.34 -6.24 -4.11
N CYS A 22 2.58 -6.94 -3.29
CA CYS A 22 1.93 -8.16 -3.74
C CYS A 22 0.97 -7.87 -4.89
N PHE A 23 0.19 -6.80 -4.76
CA PHE A 23 -0.72 -6.42 -5.83
C PHE A 23 0.03 -6.11 -7.12
N TYR A 24 1.15 -5.43 -7.00
CA TYR A 24 1.93 -5.12 -8.19
C TYR A 24 2.49 -6.37 -8.84
N ILE A 25 2.98 -7.31 -8.04
CA ILE A 25 3.51 -8.55 -8.58
C ILE A 25 2.41 -9.30 -9.33
N VAL A 26 1.24 -9.43 -8.71
CA VAL A 26 0.12 -10.12 -9.33
C VAL A 26 -0.28 -9.39 -10.62
N SER A 27 -0.26 -8.08 -10.59
CA SER A 27 -0.60 -7.30 -11.77
C SER A 27 0.35 -7.62 -12.92
N ILE A 28 1.64 -7.66 -12.64
CA ILE A 28 2.63 -7.95 -13.67
C ILE A 28 2.41 -9.35 -14.23
N ILE A 29 2.15 -10.32 -13.38
CA ILE A 29 1.90 -11.67 -13.83
C ILE A 29 0.69 -11.73 -14.74
N ASN A 30 -0.36 -11.02 -14.38
CA ASN A 30 -1.56 -11.00 -15.21
C ASN A 30 -1.29 -10.36 -16.57
N PHE A 31 -0.50 -9.31 -16.60
CA PHE A 31 -0.14 -8.68 -17.85
C PHE A 31 0.64 -9.65 -18.74
N VAL A 32 1.56 -10.39 -18.15
CA VAL A 32 2.34 -11.35 -18.89
C VAL A 32 1.44 -12.44 -19.45
N ASN A 33 0.40 -12.81 -18.72
CA ASN A 33 -0.53 -13.82 -19.16
C ASN A 33 -1.59 -13.24 -20.12
N LYS A 34 -1.43 -11.97 -20.48
CA LYS A 34 -2.37 -11.32 -21.37
C LYS A 34 -3.71 -11.07 -20.74
N ASP A 35 -3.74 -11.01 -19.42
CA ASP A 35 -4.98 -10.71 -18.71
C ASP A 35 -4.95 -9.25 -18.32
N ASN A 36 -5.04 -8.40 -19.31
CA ASN A 36 -4.91 -6.98 -19.09
C ASN A 36 -5.93 -6.40 -18.12
N SER A 37 -7.15 -6.85 -18.23
CA SER A 37 -8.20 -6.33 -17.34
C SER A 37 -7.88 -6.55 -15.89
N THR A 38 -7.53 -7.77 -15.54
CA THR A 38 -7.22 -8.09 -14.16
C THR A 38 -5.95 -7.36 -13.72
N GLY A 39 -4.97 -7.27 -14.62
CA GLY A 39 -3.74 -6.56 -14.31
C GLY A 39 -4.00 -5.11 -13.96
N VAL A 40 -4.86 -4.46 -14.73
CA VAL A 40 -5.16 -3.06 -14.49
C VAL A 40 -5.88 -2.90 -13.15
N VAL A 41 -6.80 -3.79 -12.83
CA VAL A 41 -7.52 -3.72 -11.58
C VAL A 41 -6.56 -3.82 -10.41
N TYR A 42 -5.65 -4.78 -10.45
CA TYR A 42 -4.69 -4.93 -9.36
C TYR A 42 -3.73 -3.76 -9.29
N LEU A 43 -3.36 -3.22 -10.43
CA LEU A 43 -2.48 -2.07 -10.46
C LEU A 43 -3.15 -0.88 -9.77
N CYS A 44 -4.41 -0.66 -10.06
CA CYS A 44 -5.16 0.41 -9.44
C CYS A 44 -5.28 0.21 -7.94
N LEU A 45 -5.55 -1.02 -7.52
CA LEU A 45 -5.66 -1.30 -6.09
C LEU A 45 -4.34 -1.05 -5.39
N GLY A 46 -3.25 -1.50 -5.98
CA GLY A 46 -1.94 -1.28 -5.39
C GLY A 46 -1.62 0.19 -5.25
N SER A 47 -1.93 0.96 -6.29
CA SER A 47 -1.69 2.39 -6.26
C SER A 47 -2.51 3.05 -5.17
N THR A 48 -3.76 2.64 -5.03
CA THR A 48 -4.63 3.18 -4.00
C THR A 48 -4.04 2.93 -2.62
N PHE A 49 -3.57 1.71 -2.38
CA PHE A 49 -2.97 1.39 -1.10
C PHE A 49 -1.73 2.23 -0.83
N LEU A 50 -0.91 2.44 -1.86
CA LEU A 50 0.27 3.26 -1.69
C LEU A 50 -0.09 4.70 -1.36
N CYS A 51 -1.08 5.22 -2.02
CA CYS A 51 -1.53 6.56 -1.77
C CYS A 51 -2.04 6.73 -0.35
N LEU A 52 -2.85 5.77 0.10
CA LEU A 52 -3.37 5.85 1.44
C LEU A 52 -2.24 5.76 2.47
N GLY A 53 -1.29 4.88 2.23
CA GLY A 53 -0.16 4.76 3.13
C GLY A 53 0.63 6.04 3.20
N SER A 54 0.85 6.68 2.05
CA SER A 54 1.57 7.93 2.01
C SER A 54 0.84 9.03 2.74
N VAL A 55 -0.47 9.07 2.58
CA VAL A 55 -1.27 10.07 3.24
C VAL A 55 -1.13 9.96 4.75
N TYR A 56 -1.19 8.74 5.26
CA TYR A 56 -1.06 8.55 6.69
C TYR A 56 0.30 9.00 7.20
N LEU A 57 1.35 8.68 6.47
CA LEU A 57 2.68 9.09 6.87
C LEU A 57 2.85 10.60 6.81
N ASN A 58 2.35 11.18 5.75
CA ASN A 58 2.45 12.62 5.59
C ASN A 58 1.66 13.38 6.62
N LYS A 59 0.55 12.82 7.02
CA LYS A 59 -0.27 13.44 7.99
C LYS A 59 0.51 13.66 9.26
N ASP A 60 1.27 12.67 9.67
CA ASP A 60 2.09 12.77 10.83
C ASP A 60 3.10 13.88 10.68
N LYS A 61 3.73 13.93 9.53
CA LYS A 61 4.73 14.92 9.29
C LYS A 61 4.18 16.29 9.22
N GLU A 62 3.04 16.41 8.59
CA GLU A 62 2.41 17.68 8.49
C GLU A 62 2.09 18.28 9.80
N LYS A 63 1.71 17.47 10.73
CA LYS A 63 1.39 17.95 11.99
C LYS A 63 2.53 18.70 12.60
N LYS A 64 3.71 18.25 12.36
CA LYS A 64 4.82 18.88 12.90
C LYS A 64 5.01 20.26 12.40
N LYS A 65 4.65 20.49 11.21
CA LYS A 65 4.77 21.80 10.70
C LYS A 65 3.85 22.72 11.39
#